data_914e20a7f005ffe2d9ffad2ea42222c6
#
_entry.id   914e20a7f005ffe2d9ffad2ea42222c6
#
_cell.length_a   1.000
_cell.length_b   1.000
_cell.length_c   1.000
_cell.angle_alpha   90.00
_cell.angle_beta   90.00
_cell.angle_gamma   90.00
#
_symmetry.space_group_name_H-M   'P 1'
#
loop_
_entity.id
_entity.type
_entity.pdbx_description
1 polymer ?
#
loop_
_entity_poly.entity_id
_entity_poly.type
_entity_poly.pdbx_seq_one_letter_code
_entity_poly.pdbx_strand_id
1 'polypeptide(L)'
;MVNPERMVELGCYGLAGHADDPRVLLDEVRAAERIGLGSVFLSERFNEKEAATLCGAAAAVSEEVGIATGVTNTPTRHPLVTAAWGTTMHRLTGGRFALGIGRGIGPLLDIMGIPPITMAQMEDAVGIYRRLWRGEAIFGHDGPAGKYPLLSLGSSFDEDIPVLAACLGFKTMRWAGRVMDGVILHTFVTDDALARCVAEVRAGAEEAGRDPAAVKVWAILATLHEPDRERQLRGITGRMATYFQAYGDALVAMNGWDPAPLARFRADEVVRAVPGAIDAVATLDQLEHIATLIPDEWLPAAVGSAEHCASRVLDQLAAGADGVILHGSTPAELEPVVQAYAEVRPPGRFAGRRANPGR
;
A
#
# COMPACT_ATOMS: atom_id res chain seq x y z
N MET A 1 -25.88 7.72 -17.55
CA MET A 1 -25.73 6.89 -16.34
C MET A 1 -25.28 7.83 -15.24
N VAL A 2 -25.92 7.80 -14.07
CA VAL A 2 -25.47 8.61 -12.92
C VAL A 2 -24.11 8.02 -12.51
N ASN A 3 -23.05 8.85 -12.53
CA ASN A 3 -21.73 8.40 -12.05
C ASN A 3 -21.91 8.00 -10.57
N PRO A 4 -21.58 6.76 -10.15
CA PRO A 4 -21.76 6.36 -8.76
C PRO A 4 -20.95 7.31 -7.87
N GLU A 5 -21.50 7.66 -6.70
CA GLU A 5 -20.76 8.48 -5.74
C GLU A 5 -19.44 7.80 -5.42
N ARG A 6 -18.33 8.51 -5.70
CA ARG A 6 -16.99 7.92 -5.53
C ARG A 6 -16.70 7.54 -4.08
N MET A 7 -16.32 6.32 -3.88
CA MET A 7 -15.95 5.77 -2.57
C MET A 7 -14.48 6.06 -2.28
N VAL A 8 -14.20 7.31 -1.86
CA VAL A 8 -12.84 7.83 -1.64
C VAL A 8 -12.06 7.06 -0.58
N GLU A 9 -12.73 6.32 0.26
CA GLU A 9 -12.18 5.41 1.27
C GLU A 9 -11.84 4.01 0.73
N LEU A 10 -12.22 3.68 -0.51
CA LEU A 10 -11.84 2.42 -1.15
C LEU A 10 -10.76 2.62 -2.19
N GLY A 11 -9.78 1.73 -2.16
CA GLY A 11 -8.74 1.64 -3.18
C GLY A 11 -8.53 0.20 -3.63
N CYS A 12 -7.76 0.03 -4.70
CA CYS A 12 -7.26 -1.27 -5.13
C CYS A 12 -5.78 -1.16 -5.55
N TYR A 13 -5.09 -2.30 -5.64
CA TYR A 13 -3.81 -2.33 -6.33
C TYR A 13 -4.03 -2.54 -7.83
N GLY A 14 -3.42 -1.68 -8.64
CA GLY A 14 -3.28 -1.92 -10.06
C GLY A 14 -2.22 -2.99 -10.32
N LEU A 15 -2.43 -3.84 -11.33
CA LEU A 15 -1.62 -5.01 -11.65
C LEU A 15 -1.48 -5.94 -10.42
N ALA A 16 -2.62 -6.33 -9.85
CA ALA A 16 -2.65 -7.21 -8.70
C ALA A 16 -2.02 -8.57 -9.03
N GLY A 17 -1.23 -9.12 -8.10
CA GLY A 17 -0.52 -10.38 -8.31
C GLY A 17 0.73 -10.23 -9.17
N HIS A 18 0.93 -11.16 -10.10
CA HIS A 18 2.07 -11.26 -11.03
C HIS A 18 1.57 -11.01 -12.46
N ALA A 19 1.41 -9.74 -12.83
CA ALA A 19 0.92 -9.37 -14.15
C ALA A 19 2.06 -9.33 -15.16
N ASP A 20 1.95 -10.11 -16.23
CA ASP A 20 2.96 -10.22 -17.29
C ASP A 20 2.94 -9.03 -18.26
N ASP A 21 1.77 -8.43 -18.50
CA ASP A 21 1.60 -7.29 -19.42
C ASP A 21 1.20 -6.01 -18.66
N PRO A 22 2.10 -5.02 -18.56
CA PRO A 22 1.78 -3.76 -17.88
C PRO A 22 0.68 -2.94 -18.59
N ARG A 23 0.34 -3.23 -19.84
CA ARG A 23 -0.73 -2.50 -20.58
C ARG A 23 -2.11 -2.75 -20.00
N VAL A 24 -2.33 -3.90 -19.34
CA VAL A 24 -3.64 -4.18 -18.70
C VAL A 24 -3.99 -3.16 -17.60
N LEU A 25 -2.99 -2.46 -17.04
CA LEU A 25 -3.21 -1.38 -16.09
C LEU A 25 -4.19 -0.31 -16.63
N LEU A 26 -4.12 0.01 -17.92
CA LEU A 26 -4.96 1.07 -18.50
C LEU A 26 -6.45 0.74 -18.38
N ASP A 27 -6.80 -0.52 -18.62
CA ASP A 27 -8.17 -0.99 -18.49
C ASP A 27 -8.57 -1.20 -17.03
N GLU A 28 -7.65 -1.64 -16.17
CA GLU A 28 -7.89 -1.70 -14.72
C GLU A 28 -8.19 -0.31 -14.13
N VAL A 29 -7.43 0.72 -14.50
CA VAL A 29 -7.67 2.10 -14.02
C VAL A 29 -9.04 2.62 -14.48
N ARG A 30 -9.41 2.42 -15.75
CA ARG A 30 -10.73 2.76 -16.27
C ARG A 30 -11.84 1.98 -15.55
N ALA A 31 -11.62 0.71 -15.28
CA ALA A 31 -12.57 -0.12 -14.55
C ALA A 31 -12.72 0.36 -13.10
N ALA A 32 -11.62 0.66 -12.39
CA ALA A 32 -11.65 1.21 -11.04
C ALA A 32 -12.45 2.52 -10.97
N GLU A 33 -12.26 3.40 -11.95
CA GLU A 33 -12.99 4.65 -12.05
C GLU A 33 -14.48 4.43 -12.31
N ARG A 34 -14.82 3.52 -13.23
CA ARG A 34 -16.21 3.18 -13.60
C ARG A 34 -17.01 2.60 -12.43
N ILE A 35 -16.41 1.73 -11.62
CA ILE A 35 -17.09 1.10 -10.48
C ILE A 35 -17.09 2.00 -9.22
N GLY A 36 -16.49 3.20 -9.28
CA GLY A 36 -16.53 4.18 -8.20
C GLY A 36 -15.46 4.04 -7.13
N LEU A 37 -14.36 3.28 -7.37
CA LEU A 37 -13.23 3.25 -6.46
C LEU A 37 -12.57 4.63 -6.33
N GLY A 38 -12.15 4.99 -5.12
CA GLY A 38 -11.52 6.27 -4.82
C GLY A 38 -10.07 6.35 -5.27
N SER A 39 -9.33 5.24 -5.24
CA SER A 39 -7.89 5.28 -5.52
C SER A 39 -7.34 3.98 -6.11
N VAL A 40 -6.30 4.13 -6.96
CA VAL A 40 -5.47 3.03 -7.46
C VAL A 40 -4.07 3.19 -6.89
N PHE A 41 -3.56 2.12 -6.27
CA PHE A 41 -2.23 2.04 -5.69
C PHE A 41 -1.31 1.20 -6.59
N LEU A 42 -0.11 1.67 -6.84
CA LEU A 42 0.87 1.01 -7.69
C LEU A 42 2.14 0.68 -6.89
N SER A 43 2.43 -0.61 -6.74
CA SER A 43 3.63 -1.06 -6.04
C SER A 43 4.84 -1.12 -6.98
N GLU A 44 6.03 -0.91 -6.41
CA GLU A 44 7.30 -1.09 -7.10
C GLU A 44 7.77 -2.55 -7.01
N ARG A 45 8.00 -3.17 -8.14
CA ARG A 45 8.61 -4.49 -8.25
C ARG A 45 9.50 -4.51 -9.50
N PHE A 46 10.78 -4.28 -9.36
CA PHE A 46 11.69 -4.04 -10.49
C PHE A 46 11.76 -5.16 -11.53
N ASN A 47 11.43 -6.37 -11.15
CA ASN A 47 11.35 -7.51 -12.09
C ASN A 47 10.02 -7.59 -12.85
N GLU A 48 9.01 -6.81 -12.48
CA GLU A 48 7.67 -6.86 -13.07
C GLU A 48 7.19 -5.48 -13.52
N LYS A 49 7.35 -4.47 -12.66
CA LYS A 49 6.76 -3.14 -12.85
C LYS A 49 7.54 -2.01 -12.17
N GLU A 50 7.70 -0.90 -12.87
CA GLU A 50 8.31 0.33 -12.36
C GLU A 50 7.21 1.37 -12.07
N ALA A 51 7.13 1.81 -10.81
CA ALA A 51 5.96 2.54 -10.31
C ALA A 51 5.79 3.93 -10.95
N ALA A 52 6.88 4.67 -11.25
CA ALA A 52 6.77 6.02 -11.77
C ALA A 52 6.16 6.03 -13.18
N THR A 53 6.63 5.12 -14.05
CA THR A 53 6.09 4.95 -15.40
C THR A 53 4.62 4.56 -15.37
N LEU A 54 4.25 3.62 -14.50
CA LEU A 54 2.88 3.14 -14.37
C LEU A 54 1.94 4.21 -13.79
N CYS A 55 2.41 5.01 -12.82
CA CYS A 55 1.63 6.16 -12.32
C CYS A 55 1.33 7.17 -13.43
N GLY A 56 2.31 7.47 -14.29
CA GLY A 56 2.11 8.32 -15.46
C GLY A 56 1.07 7.76 -16.43
N ALA A 57 1.15 6.46 -16.74
CA ALA A 57 0.19 5.78 -17.59
C ALA A 57 -1.24 5.78 -16.97
N ALA A 58 -1.35 5.51 -15.67
CA ALA A 58 -2.62 5.57 -14.94
C ALA A 58 -3.22 6.97 -14.96
N ALA A 59 -2.41 8.02 -14.76
CA ALA A 59 -2.84 9.40 -14.80
C ALA A 59 -3.37 9.82 -16.18
N ALA A 60 -2.79 9.29 -17.26
CA ALA A 60 -3.18 9.61 -18.63
C ALA A 60 -4.56 9.05 -19.02
N VAL A 61 -5.08 8.06 -18.29
CA VAL A 61 -6.36 7.39 -18.59
C VAL A 61 -7.42 7.56 -17.50
N SER A 62 -7.16 8.39 -16.49
CA SER A 62 -8.08 8.65 -15.37
C SER A 62 -8.37 10.13 -15.21
N GLU A 63 -9.62 10.46 -14.87
CA GLU A 63 -10.08 11.82 -14.63
C GLU A 63 -10.44 12.10 -13.16
N GLU A 64 -10.87 11.08 -12.43
CA GLU A 64 -11.43 11.26 -11.08
C GLU A 64 -10.74 10.40 -10.01
N VAL A 65 -10.25 9.19 -10.34
CA VAL A 65 -9.63 8.30 -9.36
C VAL A 65 -8.29 8.83 -8.87
N GLY A 66 -8.03 8.71 -7.56
CA GLY A 66 -6.75 9.04 -6.96
C GLY A 66 -5.67 8.02 -7.36
N ILE A 67 -4.44 8.49 -7.51
CA ILE A 67 -3.29 7.64 -7.84
C ILE A 67 -2.26 7.75 -6.74
N ALA A 68 -1.77 6.63 -6.26
CA ALA A 68 -0.68 6.60 -5.32
C ALA A 68 0.33 5.48 -5.64
N THR A 69 1.57 5.67 -5.24
CA THR A 69 2.45 4.52 -5.09
C THR A 69 2.14 3.77 -3.81
N GLY A 70 2.05 2.48 -3.88
CA GLY A 70 1.78 1.63 -2.74
C GLY A 70 2.77 0.45 -2.63
N VAL A 71 4.08 0.67 -2.49
CA VAL A 71 4.83 1.93 -2.42
C VAL A 71 6.03 1.89 -3.38
N THR A 72 6.68 3.05 -3.64
CA THR A 72 8.00 3.06 -4.27
C THR A 72 9.12 2.98 -3.23
N ASN A 73 10.30 2.53 -3.64
CA ASN A 73 11.44 2.36 -2.74
C ASN A 73 12.30 3.64 -2.70
N THR A 74 12.40 4.26 -1.52
CA THR A 74 13.14 5.51 -1.34
C THR A 74 14.61 5.44 -1.78
N PRO A 75 15.39 4.35 -1.50
CA PRO A 75 16.81 4.33 -1.81
C PRO A 75 17.15 4.19 -3.30
N THR A 76 16.15 3.99 -4.16
CA THR A 76 16.37 3.69 -5.59
C THR A 76 16.45 4.92 -6.49
N ARG A 77 16.11 6.11 -5.96
CA ARG A 77 16.09 7.35 -6.74
C ARG A 77 16.73 8.50 -5.98
N HIS A 78 17.43 9.36 -6.71
CA HIS A 78 17.94 10.62 -6.17
C HIS A 78 16.77 11.52 -5.70
N PRO A 79 16.87 12.23 -4.55
CA PRO A 79 15.76 13.05 -4.04
C PRO A 79 15.22 14.08 -5.02
N LEU A 80 16.07 14.70 -5.84
CA LEU A 80 15.63 15.63 -6.89
C LEU A 80 14.73 14.95 -7.92
N VAL A 81 15.06 13.71 -8.33
CA VAL A 81 14.27 12.95 -9.31
C VAL A 81 12.90 12.60 -8.74
N THR A 82 12.86 12.15 -7.48
CA THR A 82 11.60 11.84 -6.80
C THR A 82 10.72 13.08 -6.64
N ALA A 83 11.31 14.20 -6.23
CA ALA A 83 10.58 15.46 -6.09
C ALA A 83 10.04 15.98 -7.43
N ALA A 84 10.85 15.94 -8.50
CA ALA A 84 10.42 16.32 -9.85
C ALA A 84 9.30 15.43 -10.39
N TRP A 85 9.40 14.13 -10.15
CA TRP A 85 8.33 13.20 -10.48
C TRP A 85 7.04 13.50 -9.69
N GLY A 86 7.14 13.75 -8.39
CA GLY A 86 5.99 14.12 -7.54
C GLY A 86 5.24 15.34 -8.07
N THR A 87 5.93 16.43 -8.42
CA THR A 87 5.29 17.63 -8.98
C THR A 87 4.64 17.36 -10.34
N THR A 88 5.32 16.59 -11.20
CA THR A 88 4.77 16.20 -12.50
C THR A 88 3.46 15.42 -12.34
N MET A 89 3.46 14.42 -11.47
CA MET A 89 2.27 13.62 -11.17
C MET A 89 1.15 14.43 -10.55
N HIS A 90 1.46 15.31 -9.60
CA HIS A 90 0.48 16.17 -8.95
C HIS A 90 -0.25 17.04 -9.96
N ARG A 91 0.49 17.70 -10.85
CA ARG A 91 -0.08 18.56 -11.90
C ARG A 91 -0.84 17.75 -12.96
N LEU A 92 -0.29 16.61 -13.40
CA LEU A 92 -0.92 15.73 -14.39
C LEU A 92 -2.27 15.19 -13.89
N THR A 93 -2.39 14.92 -12.60
CA THR A 93 -3.62 14.40 -11.97
C THR A 93 -4.54 15.49 -11.42
N GLY A 94 -4.18 16.77 -11.51
CA GLY A 94 -4.97 17.84 -10.88
C GLY A 94 -5.06 17.71 -9.35
N GLY A 95 -3.98 17.28 -8.70
CA GLY A 95 -3.91 17.14 -7.24
C GLY A 95 -4.38 15.81 -6.67
N ARG A 96 -4.67 14.80 -7.50
CA ARG A 96 -5.13 13.47 -7.06
C ARG A 96 -3.99 12.47 -6.76
N PHE A 97 -2.73 12.91 -6.85
CA PHE A 97 -1.56 12.07 -6.60
C PHE A 97 -1.12 12.11 -5.14
N ALA A 98 -0.74 10.95 -4.60
CA ALA A 98 -0.04 10.82 -3.32
C ALA A 98 1.22 9.96 -3.50
N LEU A 99 2.34 10.41 -2.92
CA LEU A 99 3.61 9.69 -2.98
C LEU A 99 3.72 8.69 -1.81
N GLY A 100 3.51 7.42 -2.09
CA GLY A 100 3.76 6.36 -1.10
C GLY A 100 5.18 5.85 -1.19
N ILE A 101 5.91 5.86 -0.08
CA ILE A 101 7.31 5.46 0.01
C ILE A 101 7.54 4.33 1.00
N GLY A 102 8.61 3.57 0.80
CA GLY A 102 9.03 2.50 1.68
C GLY A 102 10.52 2.26 1.65
N ARG A 103 10.99 1.45 2.60
CA ARG A 103 12.40 1.06 2.68
C ARG A 103 12.80 -0.02 1.66
N GLY A 104 11.80 -0.68 1.08
CA GLY A 104 11.99 -1.88 0.28
C GLY A 104 12.22 -3.14 1.13
N ILE A 105 12.38 -4.27 0.46
CA ILE A 105 12.70 -5.56 1.09
C ILE A 105 14.22 -5.66 1.19
N GLY A 106 14.78 -5.49 2.39
CA GLY A 106 16.22 -5.41 2.64
C GLY A 106 17.03 -6.48 1.91
N PRO A 107 16.79 -7.79 2.12
CA PRO A 107 17.54 -8.85 1.45
C PRO A 107 17.51 -8.78 -0.09
N LEU A 108 16.39 -8.33 -0.66
CA LEU A 108 16.27 -8.17 -2.12
C LEU A 108 17.09 -6.97 -2.62
N LEU A 109 17.05 -5.86 -1.89
CA LEU A 109 17.84 -4.67 -2.23
C LEU A 109 19.34 -4.91 -2.06
N ASP A 110 19.76 -5.68 -1.04
CA ASP A 110 21.16 -6.07 -0.83
C ASP A 110 21.71 -6.86 -2.02
N ILE A 111 20.94 -7.83 -2.56
CA ILE A 111 21.32 -8.59 -3.75
C ILE A 111 21.46 -7.67 -4.98
N MET A 112 20.66 -6.61 -5.05
CA MET A 112 20.70 -5.61 -6.12
C MET A 112 21.80 -4.56 -5.90
N GLY A 113 22.57 -4.63 -4.81
CA GLY A 113 23.58 -3.64 -4.46
C GLY A 113 23.04 -2.28 -4.02
N ILE A 114 21.78 -2.24 -3.59
CA ILE A 114 21.12 -1.02 -3.10
C ILE A 114 21.21 -1.01 -1.56
N PRO A 115 21.88 -0.01 -0.96
CA PRO A 115 22.08 0.02 0.48
C PRO A 115 20.74 0.18 1.23
N PRO A 116 20.63 -0.40 2.43
CA PRO A 116 19.44 -0.23 3.27
C PRO A 116 19.29 1.24 3.69
N ILE A 117 18.05 1.68 3.84
CA ILE A 117 17.71 3.03 4.28
C ILE A 117 17.14 3.05 5.69
N THR A 118 17.56 4.03 6.50
CA THR A 118 17.03 4.28 7.84
C THR A 118 15.78 5.16 7.82
N MET A 119 15.03 5.19 8.93
CA MET A 119 13.91 6.13 9.08
C MET A 119 14.38 7.59 9.06
N ALA A 120 15.56 7.91 9.64
CA ALA A 120 16.12 9.24 9.61
C ALA A 120 16.45 9.70 8.18
N GLN A 121 16.96 8.81 7.35
CA GLN A 121 17.19 9.11 5.92
C GLN A 121 15.89 9.32 5.15
N MET A 122 14.85 8.53 5.44
CA MET A 122 13.53 8.73 4.83
C MET A 122 12.90 10.07 5.25
N GLU A 123 13.00 10.40 6.53
CA GLU A 123 12.48 11.66 7.09
C GLU A 123 13.17 12.87 6.45
N ASP A 124 14.49 12.85 6.35
CA ASP A 124 15.28 13.89 5.70
C ASP A 124 14.95 14.01 4.21
N ALA A 125 14.80 12.88 3.50
CA ALA A 125 14.40 12.87 2.09
C ALA A 125 13.01 13.50 1.91
N VAL A 126 12.04 13.18 2.78
CA VAL A 126 10.69 13.79 2.76
C VAL A 126 10.77 15.29 3.04
N GLY A 127 11.63 15.72 3.98
CA GLY A 127 11.92 17.13 4.22
C GLY A 127 12.43 17.83 2.96
N ILE A 128 13.36 17.21 2.24
CA ILE A 128 13.87 17.72 0.95
C ILE A 128 12.73 17.82 -0.07
N TYR A 129 11.90 16.78 -0.24
CA TYR A 129 10.78 16.80 -1.19
C TYR A 129 9.85 17.97 -0.92
N ARG A 130 9.37 18.14 0.32
CA ARG A 130 8.45 19.20 0.72
C ARG A 130 9.00 20.60 0.47
N ARG A 131 10.29 20.85 0.75
CA ARG A 131 10.96 22.12 0.46
C ARG A 131 11.02 22.41 -1.03
N LEU A 132 11.41 21.40 -1.83
CA LEU A 132 11.46 21.53 -3.29
C LEU A 132 10.07 21.78 -3.89
N TRP A 133 9.03 21.15 -3.38
CA TRP A 133 7.64 21.34 -3.83
C TRP A 133 7.11 22.73 -3.48
N ARG A 134 7.68 23.39 -2.48
CA ARG A 134 7.39 24.80 -2.14
C ARG A 134 8.27 25.80 -2.91
N GLY A 135 8.98 25.34 -3.93
CA GLY A 135 9.83 26.20 -4.77
C GLY A 135 11.14 26.64 -4.13
N GLU A 136 11.54 26.02 -3.00
CA GLU A 136 12.77 26.37 -2.32
C GLU A 136 13.99 25.82 -3.09
N ALA A 137 15.05 26.64 -3.20
CA ALA A 137 16.37 26.19 -3.60
C ALA A 137 17.16 25.82 -2.34
N ILE A 138 17.59 24.57 -2.25
CA ILE A 138 18.31 24.01 -1.09
C ILE A 138 19.79 24.03 -1.38
N PHE A 139 20.55 24.89 -0.68
CA PHE A 139 22.00 25.02 -0.84
C PHE A 139 22.73 24.29 0.30
N GLY A 140 23.78 23.53 -0.06
CA GLY A 140 24.69 22.92 0.90
C GLY A 140 24.03 21.97 1.88
N HIS A 141 23.02 21.18 1.45
CA HIS A 141 22.41 20.18 2.32
C HIS A 141 23.45 19.14 2.74
N ASP A 142 23.56 18.90 4.04
CA ASP A 142 24.40 17.85 4.65
C ASP A 142 23.55 17.16 5.74
N GLY A 143 22.84 16.10 5.35
CA GLY A 143 21.90 15.40 6.20
C GLY A 143 21.91 13.88 6.00
N PRO A 144 21.05 13.15 6.75
CA PRO A 144 20.97 11.70 6.66
C PRO A 144 20.70 11.17 5.25
N ALA A 145 19.92 11.88 4.41
CA ALA A 145 19.60 11.47 3.04
C ALA A 145 20.77 11.69 2.06
N GLY A 146 21.80 12.44 2.46
CA GLY A 146 22.98 12.68 1.65
C GLY A 146 23.51 14.11 1.70
N LYS A 147 24.54 14.38 0.87
CA LYS A 147 25.15 15.69 0.73
C LYS A 147 24.88 16.24 -0.67
N TYR A 148 24.23 17.38 -0.73
CA TYR A 148 23.82 17.98 -1.99
C TYR A 148 24.24 19.46 -2.03
N PRO A 149 25.19 19.85 -2.90
CA PRO A 149 25.59 21.24 -3.03
C PRO A 149 24.45 22.18 -3.40
N LEU A 150 23.55 21.71 -4.28
CA LEU A 150 22.34 22.43 -4.68
C LEU A 150 21.26 21.44 -5.13
N LEU A 151 20.06 21.63 -4.61
CA LEU A 151 18.83 21.00 -5.13
C LEU A 151 17.83 22.12 -5.43
N SER A 152 17.22 22.13 -6.63
CA SER A 152 16.20 23.09 -6.99
C SER A 152 15.35 22.54 -8.13
N LEU A 153 14.01 22.73 -8.04
CA LEU A 153 13.08 22.48 -9.14
C LEU A 153 12.65 23.79 -9.82
N GLY A 154 12.94 24.93 -9.20
CA GLY A 154 12.50 26.25 -9.61
C GLY A 154 11.49 26.87 -8.66
N SER A 155 11.43 28.19 -8.60
CA SER A 155 10.62 28.94 -7.63
C SER A 155 9.13 29.03 -8.00
N SER A 156 8.72 28.48 -9.16
CA SER A 156 7.33 28.46 -9.60
C SER A 156 6.48 27.34 -9.00
N PHE A 157 7.09 26.46 -8.20
CA PHE A 157 6.38 25.37 -7.52
C PHE A 157 5.86 25.83 -6.16
N ASP A 158 4.62 25.48 -5.85
CA ASP A 158 3.98 25.62 -4.54
C ASP A 158 2.94 24.49 -4.41
N GLU A 159 3.44 23.27 -4.39
CA GLU A 159 2.61 22.06 -4.41
C GLU A 159 2.54 21.43 -3.02
N ASP A 160 1.33 21.03 -2.61
CA ASP A 160 1.10 20.27 -1.38
C ASP A 160 0.81 18.80 -1.69
N ILE A 161 1.87 18.02 -1.87
CA ILE A 161 1.79 16.62 -2.26
C ILE A 161 1.86 15.74 -1.02
N PRO A 162 0.82 14.92 -0.72
CA PRO A 162 0.85 14.02 0.41
C PRO A 162 1.90 12.93 0.24
N VAL A 163 2.59 12.62 1.34
CA VAL A 163 3.54 11.52 1.42
C VAL A 163 3.01 10.45 2.38
N LEU A 164 2.85 9.22 1.88
CA LEU A 164 2.44 8.05 2.63
C LEU A 164 3.65 7.16 2.90
N ALA A 165 3.69 6.47 4.04
CA ALA A 165 4.72 5.47 4.32
C ALA A 165 4.13 4.07 4.44
N ALA A 166 4.76 3.07 3.80
CA ALA A 166 4.49 1.68 4.15
C ALA A 166 5.11 1.35 5.50
N CYS A 167 4.28 0.87 6.43
CA CYS A 167 4.68 0.60 7.78
C CYS A 167 4.39 -0.85 8.18
N LEU A 168 5.40 -1.49 8.76
CA LEU A 168 5.31 -2.78 9.42
C LEU A 168 6.00 -2.66 10.79
N GLY A 169 5.20 -2.80 11.86
CA GLY A 169 5.64 -2.63 13.25
C GLY A 169 5.35 -1.24 13.86
N PHE A 170 4.97 -1.26 15.14
CA PHE A 170 4.40 -0.10 15.87
C PHE A 170 5.33 1.11 15.93
N LYS A 171 6.65 0.89 16.12
CA LYS A 171 7.63 2.00 16.15
C LYS A 171 7.66 2.80 14.85
N THR A 172 7.56 2.10 13.71
CA THR A 172 7.53 2.74 12.38
C THR A 172 6.21 3.51 12.19
N MET A 173 5.10 2.97 12.69
CA MET A 173 3.78 3.62 12.62
C MET A 173 3.75 4.91 13.45
N ARG A 174 4.27 4.87 14.68
CA ARG A 174 4.39 6.07 15.53
C ARG A 174 5.30 7.14 14.90
N TRP A 175 6.42 6.73 14.32
CA TRP A 175 7.28 7.64 13.54
C TRP A 175 6.53 8.24 12.34
N ALA A 176 5.82 7.42 11.57
CA ALA A 176 5.06 7.90 10.41
C ALA A 176 3.95 8.89 10.82
N GLY A 177 3.28 8.66 11.94
CA GLY A 177 2.32 9.63 12.52
C GLY A 177 2.92 11.00 12.75
N ARG A 178 4.19 11.08 13.21
CA ARG A 178 4.89 12.37 13.38
C ARG A 178 5.22 13.07 12.07
N VAL A 179 5.57 12.33 11.03
CA VAL A 179 6.26 12.89 9.84
C VAL A 179 5.41 12.85 8.57
N MET A 180 4.63 11.78 8.38
CA MET A 180 3.94 11.48 7.12
C MET A 180 2.50 12.02 7.08
N ASP A 181 1.94 12.11 5.88
CA ASP A 181 0.52 12.50 5.69
C ASP A 181 -0.41 11.28 5.73
N GLY A 182 0.17 10.08 5.63
CA GLY A 182 -0.57 8.84 5.84
C GLY A 182 0.34 7.62 5.94
N VAL A 183 -0.31 6.52 6.25
CA VAL A 183 0.32 5.20 6.43
C VAL A 183 -0.41 4.17 5.58
N ILE A 184 0.33 3.34 4.89
CA ILE A 184 -0.17 2.13 4.24
C ILE A 184 0.30 0.95 5.09
N LEU A 185 -0.65 0.21 5.65
CA LEU A 185 -0.37 -0.95 6.47
C LEU A 185 -0.05 -2.17 5.60
N HIS A 186 0.13 -3.33 6.23
CA HIS A 186 0.38 -4.57 5.53
C HIS A 186 -0.90 -5.40 5.36
N THR A 187 -0.91 -6.34 4.40
CA THR A 187 -1.97 -7.35 4.27
C THR A 187 -1.90 -8.34 5.46
N PHE A 188 -3.02 -8.98 5.79
CA PHE A 188 -3.15 -9.95 6.88
C PHE A 188 -2.86 -9.37 8.28
N VAL A 189 -3.35 -8.18 8.50
CA VAL A 189 -3.44 -7.57 9.84
C VAL A 189 -4.82 -7.86 10.39
N THR A 190 -4.90 -8.47 11.58
CA THR A 190 -6.17 -8.72 12.27
C THR A 190 -6.84 -7.40 12.67
N ASP A 191 -8.16 -7.40 12.89
CA ASP A 191 -8.90 -6.18 13.25
C ASP A 191 -8.37 -5.57 14.57
N ASP A 192 -8.02 -6.41 15.56
CA ASP A 192 -7.41 -5.97 16.82
C ASP A 192 -6.00 -5.37 16.62
N ALA A 193 -5.21 -5.99 15.74
CA ALA A 193 -3.89 -5.45 15.39
C ALA A 193 -4.02 -4.14 14.60
N LEU A 194 -5.01 -4.03 13.72
CA LEU A 194 -5.31 -2.80 12.99
C LEU A 194 -5.67 -1.66 13.95
N ALA A 195 -6.55 -1.90 14.91
CA ALA A 195 -6.89 -0.88 15.91
C ALA A 195 -5.65 -0.39 16.69
N ARG A 196 -4.73 -1.30 17.05
CA ARG A 196 -3.44 -0.93 17.68
C ARG A 196 -2.53 -0.14 16.74
N CYS A 197 -2.48 -0.52 15.45
CA CYS A 197 -1.72 0.23 14.44
C CYS A 197 -2.23 1.66 14.30
N VAL A 198 -3.54 1.84 14.21
CA VAL A 198 -4.18 3.16 14.15
C VAL A 198 -3.84 3.97 15.40
N ALA A 199 -3.95 3.39 16.59
CA ALA A 199 -3.61 4.07 17.85
C ALA A 199 -2.15 4.56 17.84
N GLU A 200 -1.19 3.79 17.35
CA GLU A 200 0.21 4.20 17.27
C GLU A 200 0.43 5.36 16.28
N VAL A 201 -0.25 5.34 15.13
CA VAL A 201 -0.17 6.44 14.17
C VAL A 201 -0.75 7.73 14.79
N ARG A 202 -1.92 7.64 15.43
CA ARG A 202 -2.57 8.78 16.09
C ARG A 202 -1.69 9.35 17.21
N ALA A 203 -1.15 8.49 18.09
CA ALA A 203 -0.24 8.90 19.15
C ALA A 203 1.03 9.59 18.60
N GLY A 204 1.59 9.09 17.49
CA GLY A 204 2.71 9.75 16.83
C GLY A 204 2.38 11.14 16.31
N ALA A 205 1.18 11.35 15.75
CA ALA A 205 0.71 12.67 15.32
C ALA A 205 0.54 13.62 16.49
N GLU A 206 -0.08 13.18 17.60
CA GLU A 206 -0.25 13.95 18.82
C GLU A 206 1.09 14.38 19.42
N GLU A 207 2.07 13.48 19.52
CA GLU A 207 3.43 13.76 19.98
C GLU A 207 4.11 14.90 19.18
N ALA A 208 3.79 15.01 17.89
CA ALA A 208 4.29 16.06 17.02
C ALA A 208 3.42 17.33 16.98
N GLY A 209 2.36 17.41 17.81
CA GLY A 209 1.42 18.52 17.80
C GLY A 209 0.57 18.63 16.54
N ARG A 210 0.40 17.52 15.80
CA ARG A 210 -0.41 17.44 14.58
C ARG A 210 -1.82 16.96 14.92
N ASP A 211 -2.79 17.33 14.10
CA ASP A 211 -4.13 16.72 14.18
C ASP A 211 -4.04 15.23 13.81
N PRO A 212 -4.36 14.31 14.73
CA PRO A 212 -4.34 12.89 14.44
C PRO A 212 -5.24 12.48 13.27
N ALA A 213 -6.37 13.16 13.06
CA ALA A 213 -7.29 12.88 11.96
C ALA A 213 -6.75 13.28 10.58
N ALA A 214 -5.74 14.17 10.54
CA ALA A 214 -5.08 14.56 9.30
C ALA A 214 -4.19 13.46 8.72
N VAL A 215 -3.67 12.53 9.55
CA VAL A 215 -2.82 11.42 9.07
C VAL A 215 -3.68 10.24 8.66
N LYS A 216 -3.75 9.93 7.38
CA LYS A 216 -4.62 8.86 6.85
C LYS A 216 -4.03 7.47 7.06
N VAL A 217 -4.82 6.53 7.54
CA VAL A 217 -4.42 5.12 7.72
C VAL A 217 -5.16 4.25 6.74
N TRP A 218 -4.41 3.64 5.82
CA TRP A 218 -4.92 2.69 4.83
C TRP A 218 -4.64 1.26 5.28
N ALA A 219 -5.71 0.51 5.54
CA ALA A 219 -5.63 -0.95 5.70
C ALA A 219 -5.53 -1.63 4.33
N ILE A 220 -4.88 -2.80 4.28
CA ILE A 220 -4.87 -3.64 3.08
C ILE A 220 -5.63 -4.92 3.41
N LEU A 221 -6.75 -5.14 2.73
CA LEU A 221 -7.61 -6.29 2.89
C LEU A 221 -7.47 -7.23 1.69
N ALA A 222 -6.94 -8.43 1.91
CA ALA A 222 -6.96 -9.47 0.88
C ALA A 222 -8.41 -9.81 0.55
N THR A 223 -8.82 -9.62 -0.70
CA THR A 223 -10.24 -9.67 -1.10
C THR A 223 -10.40 -10.54 -2.35
N LEU A 224 -11.16 -11.64 -2.21
CA LEU A 224 -11.48 -12.55 -3.30
C LEU A 224 -12.99 -12.83 -3.31
N HIS A 225 -13.70 -12.36 -4.33
CA HIS A 225 -15.11 -12.62 -4.53
C HIS A 225 -15.30 -13.99 -5.17
N GLU A 226 -16.00 -14.90 -4.46
CA GLU A 226 -16.34 -16.25 -4.92
C GLU A 226 -15.21 -16.99 -5.69
N PRO A 227 -13.99 -17.07 -5.11
CA PRO A 227 -12.87 -17.72 -5.80
C PRO A 227 -13.09 -19.24 -5.84
N ASP A 228 -12.59 -19.88 -6.90
CA ASP A 228 -12.37 -21.32 -6.84
C ASP A 228 -11.26 -21.69 -5.84
N ARG A 229 -11.08 -22.97 -5.60
CA ARG A 229 -10.13 -23.49 -4.59
C ARG A 229 -8.70 -23.09 -4.90
N GLU A 230 -8.25 -23.17 -6.15
CA GLU A 230 -6.90 -22.82 -6.53
C GLU A 230 -6.66 -21.32 -6.36
N ARG A 231 -7.58 -20.48 -6.82
CA ARG A 231 -7.51 -19.03 -6.66
C ARG A 231 -7.45 -18.63 -5.18
N GLN A 232 -8.24 -19.27 -4.32
CA GLN A 232 -8.21 -19.03 -2.88
C GLN A 232 -6.86 -19.44 -2.27
N LEU A 233 -6.38 -20.66 -2.54
CA LEU A 233 -5.10 -21.13 -2.04
C LEU A 233 -3.95 -20.23 -2.47
N ARG A 234 -3.89 -19.86 -3.73
CA ARG A 234 -2.83 -19.02 -4.28
C ARG A 234 -2.90 -17.61 -3.74
N GLY A 235 -4.09 -16.99 -3.75
CA GLY A 235 -4.31 -15.58 -3.38
C GLY A 235 -4.27 -15.31 -1.87
N ILE A 236 -4.58 -16.30 -1.03
CA ILE A 236 -4.60 -16.14 0.44
C ILE A 236 -3.44 -16.91 1.06
N THR A 237 -3.47 -18.24 1.03
CA THR A 237 -2.45 -19.10 1.68
C THR A 237 -1.06 -18.89 1.07
N GLY A 238 -0.95 -18.95 -0.24
CA GLY A 238 0.30 -18.74 -0.97
C GLY A 238 0.86 -17.34 -0.76
N ARG A 239 -0.01 -16.33 -0.75
CA ARG A 239 0.38 -14.95 -0.48
C ARG A 239 0.92 -14.77 0.93
N MET A 240 0.25 -15.32 1.95
CA MET A 240 0.76 -15.31 3.31
C MET A 240 2.09 -16.04 3.42
N ALA A 241 2.21 -17.22 2.79
CA ALA A 241 3.44 -18.00 2.78
C ALA A 241 4.62 -17.21 2.14
N THR A 242 4.38 -16.49 1.04
CA THR A 242 5.37 -15.59 0.44
C THR A 242 5.78 -14.47 1.40
N TYR A 243 4.84 -13.91 2.15
CA TYR A 243 5.16 -12.89 3.16
C TYR A 243 5.96 -13.46 4.32
N PHE A 244 5.73 -14.72 4.71
CA PHE A 244 6.55 -15.39 5.72
C PHE A 244 7.99 -15.61 5.29
N GLN A 245 8.24 -15.80 3.99
CA GLN A 245 9.60 -15.84 3.45
C GLN A 245 10.35 -14.51 3.64
N ALA A 246 9.65 -13.38 3.53
CA ALA A 246 10.25 -12.05 3.53
C ALA A 246 10.31 -11.39 4.94
N TYR A 247 9.21 -11.43 5.70
CA TYR A 247 9.06 -10.69 6.97
C TYR A 247 8.09 -11.33 7.97
N GLY A 248 8.03 -12.65 7.99
CA GLY A 248 7.11 -13.41 8.87
C GLY A 248 7.20 -13.03 10.35
N ASP A 249 8.42 -12.82 10.90
CA ASP A 249 8.58 -12.44 12.31
C ASP A 249 7.90 -11.09 12.62
N ALA A 250 7.96 -10.14 11.70
CA ALA A 250 7.33 -8.83 11.88
C ALA A 250 5.79 -8.94 11.83
N LEU A 251 5.23 -9.77 10.94
CA LEU A 251 3.79 -10.04 10.88
C LEU A 251 3.28 -10.74 12.14
N VAL A 252 4.01 -11.79 12.60
CA VAL A 252 3.68 -12.52 13.82
C VAL A 252 3.70 -11.58 15.03
N ALA A 253 4.75 -10.78 15.18
CA ALA A 253 4.88 -9.83 16.29
C ALA A 253 3.77 -8.75 16.25
N MET A 254 3.45 -8.22 15.08
CA MET A 254 2.42 -7.17 14.92
C MET A 254 1.02 -7.69 15.26
N ASN A 255 0.69 -8.91 14.85
CA ASN A 255 -0.59 -9.53 15.17
C ASN A 255 -0.65 -10.11 16.59
N GLY A 256 0.50 -10.29 17.25
CA GLY A 256 0.59 -10.90 18.58
C GLY A 256 0.37 -12.42 18.53
N TRP A 257 0.71 -13.06 17.43
CA TRP A 257 0.59 -14.51 17.25
C TRP A 257 1.71 -15.29 17.93
N ASP A 258 1.45 -16.58 18.25
CA ASP A 258 2.48 -17.50 18.71
C ASP A 258 3.51 -17.76 17.59
N PRO A 259 4.82 -17.56 17.79
CA PRO A 259 5.81 -17.79 16.75
C PRO A 259 6.02 -19.27 16.36
N ALA A 260 5.48 -20.23 17.09
CA ALA A 260 5.71 -21.65 16.84
C ALA A 260 5.19 -22.15 15.48
N PRO A 261 4.02 -21.74 14.96
CA PRO A 261 3.60 -22.08 13.60
C PRO A 261 4.57 -21.56 12.53
N LEU A 262 5.06 -20.33 12.66
CA LEU A 262 6.05 -19.78 11.71
C LEU A 262 7.36 -20.58 11.72
N ALA A 263 7.81 -21.03 12.90
CA ALA A 263 9.00 -21.86 13.01
C ALA A 263 8.80 -23.22 12.32
N ARG A 264 7.63 -23.87 12.49
CA ARG A 264 7.28 -25.10 11.76
C ARG A 264 7.23 -24.89 10.25
N PHE A 265 6.57 -23.83 9.80
CA PHE A 265 6.52 -23.45 8.38
C PHE A 265 7.93 -23.32 7.78
N ARG A 266 8.86 -22.63 8.45
CA ARG A 266 10.25 -22.45 7.97
C ARG A 266 11.08 -23.74 7.98
N ALA A 267 10.75 -24.69 8.85
CA ALA A 267 11.44 -25.98 8.95
C ALA A 267 10.93 -27.01 7.93
N ASP A 268 9.74 -26.79 7.36
CA ASP A 268 9.07 -27.72 6.46
C ASP A 268 9.84 -27.91 5.15
N GLU A 269 9.97 -29.17 4.71
CA GLU A 269 10.75 -29.53 3.51
C GLU A 269 10.07 -29.08 2.23
N VAL A 270 8.73 -29.13 2.16
CA VAL A 270 7.96 -28.69 0.99
C VAL A 270 8.10 -27.17 0.83
N VAL A 271 7.99 -26.42 1.91
CA VAL A 271 8.19 -24.95 1.90
C VAL A 271 9.59 -24.59 1.40
N ARG A 272 10.63 -25.28 1.93
CA ARG A 272 12.03 -25.03 1.53
C ARG A 272 12.36 -25.43 0.09
N ALA A 273 11.61 -26.37 -0.48
CA ALA A 273 11.79 -26.81 -1.85
C ALA A 273 11.21 -25.86 -2.90
N VAL A 274 10.35 -24.89 -2.52
CA VAL A 274 9.77 -23.91 -3.46
C VAL A 274 10.84 -22.88 -3.87
N PRO A 275 11.20 -22.77 -5.16
CA PRO A 275 12.33 -21.95 -5.61
C PRO A 275 11.92 -20.51 -5.92
N GLY A 276 11.24 -19.81 -5.00
CA GLY A 276 10.82 -18.42 -5.23
C GLY A 276 9.61 -18.03 -4.41
N ALA A 277 8.85 -17.05 -4.90
CA ALA A 277 7.62 -16.60 -4.26
C ALA A 277 6.56 -17.71 -4.31
N ILE A 278 6.14 -18.20 -3.15
CA ILE A 278 5.24 -19.37 -3.05
C ILE A 278 3.93 -19.14 -3.82
N ASP A 279 3.35 -17.96 -3.72
CA ASP A 279 2.10 -17.61 -4.42
C ASP A 279 2.23 -17.64 -5.96
N ALA A 280 3.44 -17.45 -6.49
CA ALA A 280 3.70 -17.46 -7.92
C ALA A 280 4.04 -18.84 -8.47
N VAL A 281 4.90 -19.62 -7.78
CA VAL A 281 5.55 -20.77 -8.37
C VAL A 281 5.18 -22.12 -7.74
N ALA A 282 4.52 -22.13 -6.55
CA ALA A 282 4.14 -23.39 -5.92
C ALA A 282 3.05 -24.13 -6.73
N THR A 283 3.15 -25.46 -6.77
CA THR A 283 2.11 -26.32 -7.33
C THR A 283 0.87 -26.32 -6.41
N LEU A 284 -0.26 -26.77 -6.93
CA LEU A 284 -1.49 -26.88 -6.14
C LEU A 284 -1.30 -27.82 -4.93
N ASP A 285 -0.65 -28.98 -5.13
CA ASP A 285 -0.36 -29.93 -4.04
C ASP A 285 0.53 -29.29 -2.95
N GLN A 286 1.53 -28.50 -3.37
CA GLN A 286 2.37 -27.74 -2.42
C GLN A 286 1.56 -26.69 -1.65
N LEU A 287 0.66 -25.98 -2.31
CA LEU A 287 -0.22 -24.99 -1.65
C LEU A 287 -1.19 -25.66 -0.67
N GLU A 288 -1.75 -26.81 -1.02
CA GLU A 288 -2.61 -27.62 -0.13
C GLU A 288 -1.83 -28.08 1.12
N HIS A 289 -0.60 -28.57 0.94
CA HIS A 289 0.28 -28.93 2.07
C HIS A 289 0.59 -27.70 2.94
N ILE A 290 0.99 -26.59 2.32
CA ILE A 290 1.31 -25.35 3.03
C ILE A 290 0.11 -24.83 3.83
N ALA A 291 -1.11 -25.00 3.32
CA ALA A 291 -2.33 -24.62 4.03
C ALA A 291 -2.45 -25.33 5.39
N THR A 292 -1.92 -26.54 5.54
CA THR A 292 -1.96 -27.28 6.83
C THR A 292 -0.97 -26.73 7.88
N LEU A 293 -0.03 -25.88 7.47
CA LEU A 293 1.01 -25.30 8.34
C LEU A 293 0.63 -23.91 8.88
N ILE A 294 -0.32 -23.24 8.23
CA ILE A 294 -0.75 -21.86 8.55
C ILE A 294 -2.10 -21.93 9.27
N PRO A 295 -2.19 -21.46 10.53
CA PRO A 295 -3.47 -21.38 11.22
C PRO A 295 -4.49 -20.51 10.47
N ASP A 296 -5.76 -20.94 10.43
CA ASP A 296 -6.83 -20.20 9.73
C ASP A 296 -6.99 -18.76 10.26
N GLU A 297 -6.85 -18.57 11.57
CA GLU A 297 -6.92 -17.26 12.23
C GLU A 297 -5.76 -16.31 11.83
N TRP A 298 -4.72 -16.82 11.17
CA TRP A 298 -3.64 -16.01 10.62
C TRP A 298 -3.93 -15.49 9.21
N LEU A 299 -5.09 -15.82 8.66
CA LEU A 299 -5.51 -15.45 7.31
C LEU A 299 -6.71 -14.47 7.33
N PRO A 300 -6.61 -13.32 8.07
CA PRO A 300 -7.69 -12.32 8.04
C PRO A 300 -7.83 -11.76 6.62
N ALA A 301 -8.90 -12.18 5.95
CA ALA A 301 -9.19 -11.84 4.57
C ALA A 301 -10.70 -11.69 4.35
N ALA A 302 -11.08 -11.14 3.21
CA ALA A 302 -12.45 -11.08 2.72
C ALA A 302 -12.58 -12.07 1.56
N VAL A 303 -13.11 -13.26 1.83
CA VAL A 303 -13.25 -14.35 0.85
C VAL A 303 -14.67 -14.88 0.88
N GLY A 304 -15.37 -14.90 -0.25
CA GLY A 304 -16.72 -15.42 -0.38
C GLY A 304 -17.67 -14.46 -1.08
N SER A 305 -18.93 -14.33 -0.59
CA SER A 305 -19.91 -13.47 -1.25
C SER A 305 -19.55 -11.99 -1.22
N ALA A 306 -20.12 -11.22 -2.11
CA ALA A 306 -19.93 -9.77 -2.19
C ALA A 306 -20.30 -9.07 -0.88
N GLU A 307 -21.41 -9.47 -0.26
CA GLU A 307 -21.90 -8.91 1.01
C GLU A 307 -20.94 -9.23 2.16
N HIS A 308 -20.41 -10.47 2.21
CA HIS A 308 -19.37 -10.81 3.20
C HIS A 308 -18.12 -9.96 3.02
N CYS A 309 -17.64 -9.81 1.78
CA CYS A 309 -16.46 -8.97 1.51
C CYS A 309 -16.73 -7.50 1.88
N ALA A 310 -17.92 -6.97 1.58
CA ALA A 310 -18.32 -5.61 1.98
C ALA A 310 -18.41 -5.45 3.51
N SER A 311 -18.92 -6.45 4.24
CA SER A 311 -18.90 -6.45 5.70
C SER A 311 -17.48 -6.39 6.26
N ARG A 312 -16.53 -7.15 5.69
CA ARG A 312 -15.13 -7.11 6.11
C ARG A 312 -14.50 -5.73 5.88
N VAL A 313 -14.90 -5.01 4.83
CA VAL A 313 -14.49 -3.60 4.64
C VAL A 313 -14.99 -2.72 5.79
N LEU A 314 -16.27 -2.88 6.19
CA LEU A 314 -16.83 -2.13 7.32
C LEU A 314 -16.10 -2.42 8.62
N ASP A 315 -15.69 -3.67 8.87
CA ASP A 315 -14.91 -4.05 10.06
C ASP A 315 -13.55 -3.31 10.09
N GLN A 316 -12.84 -3.23 8.96
CA GLN A 316 -11.58 -2.47 8.86
C GLN A 316 -11.80 -0.97 9.15
N LEU A 317 -12.87 -0.40 8.62
CA LEU A 317 -13.23 1.00 8.90
C LEU A 317 -13.67 1.22 10.35
N ALA A 318 -14.33 0.24 10.97
CA ALA A 318 -14.71 0.26 12.38
C ALA A 318 -13.48 0.13 13.31
N ALA A 319 -12.46 -0.64 12.92
CA ALA A 319 -11.18 -0.73 13.62
C ALA A 319 -10.34 0.55 13.51
N GLY A 320 -10.81 1.58 12.76
CA GLY A 320 -10.23 2.92 12.72
C GLY A 320 -9.47 3.27 11.46
N ALA A 321 -9.45 2.41 10.44
CA ALA A 321 -8.88 2.75 9.15
C ALA A 321 -9.63 3.92 8.51
N ASP A 322 -8.90 4.81 7.82
CA ASP A 322 -9.47 5.91 7.02
C ASP A 322 -9.80 5.45 5.60
N GLY A 323 -9.19 4.35 5.15
CA GLY A 323 -9.48 3.73 3.88
C GLY A 323 -9.01 2.27 3.84
N VAL A 324 -9.55 1.52 2.88
CA VAL A 324 -9.26 0.09 2.67
C VAL A 324 -8.81 -0.13 1.24
N ILE A 325 -7.64 -0.73 1.07
CA ILE A 325 -7.12 -1.17 -0.22
C ILE A 325 -7.53 -2.63 -0.42
N LEU A 326 -8.38 -2.89 -1.38
CA LEU A 326 -8.79 -4.23 -1.78
C LEU A 326 -7.65 -4.88 -2.58
N HIS A 327 -7.10 -5.97 -2.07
CA HIS A 327 -5.87 -6.56 -2.57
C HIS A 327 -6.09 -8.00 -3.06
N GLY A 328 -5.52 -8.33 -4.20
CA GLY A 328 -5.51 -9.69 -4.74
C GLY A 328 -6.48 -9.92 -5.89
N SER A 329 -7.36 -8.96 -6.19
CA SER A 329 -8.30 -9.00 -7.32
C SER A 329 -8.16 -7.75 -8.19
N THR A 330 -8.50 -7.89 -9.45
CA THR A 330 -8.60 -6.77 -10.41
C THR A 330 -9.85 -5.94 -10.12
N PRO A 331 -9.92 -4.66 -10.55
CA PRO A 331 -11.13 -3.85 -10.41
C PRO A 331 -12.39 -4.49 -11.00
N ALA A 332 -12.26 -5.24 -12.10
CA ALA A 332 -13.40 -5.95 -12.69
C ALA A 332 -13.92 -7.08 -11.79
N GLU A 333 -13.02 -7.84 -11.14
CA GLU A 333 -13.39 -8.88 -10.16
C GLU A 333 -13.96 -8.27 -8.86
N LEU A 334 -13.59 -7.04 -8.53
CA LEU A 334 -14.07 -6.33 -7.34
C LEU A 334 -15.44 -5.66 -7.52
N GLU A 335 -15.95 -5.54 -8.76
CA GLU A 335 -17.19 -4.81 -9.04
C GLU A 335 -18.38 -5.27 -8.15
N PRO A 336 -18.66 -6.58 -7.96
CA PRO A 336 -19.74 -7.03 -7.06
C PRO A 336 -19.52 -6.59 -5.60
N VAL A 337 -18.29 -6.65 -5.10
CA VAL A 337 -17.94 -6.24 -3.73
C VAL A 337 -18.14 -4.72 -3.54
N VAL A 338 -17.73 -3.94 -4.52
CA VAL A 338 -17.88 -2.48 -4.50
C VAL A 338 -19.36 -2.08 -4.55
N GLN A 339 -20.19 -2.79 -5.34
CA GLN A 339 -21.62 -2.58 -5.39
C GLN A 339 -22.29 -2.93 -4.04
N ALA A 340 -21.97 -4.09 -3.47
CA ALA A 340 -22.48 -4.49 -2.17
C ALA A 340 -22.05 -3.51 -1.05
N TYR A 341 -20.82 -3.02 -1.10
CA TYR A 341 -20.37 -2.00 -0.14
C TYR A 341 -21.12 -0.68 -0.30
N ALA A 342 -21.42 -0.25 -1.52
CA ALA A 342 -22.18 0.98 -1.77
C ALA A 342 -23.57 0.98 -1.10
N GLU A 343 -24.20 -0.20 -1.00
CA GLU A 343 -25.52 -0.36 -0.34
C GLU A 343 -25.45 -0.19 1.19
N VAL A 344 -24.30 -0.56 1.80
CA VAL A 344 -24.10 -0.53 3.27
C VAL A 344 -23.13 0.57 3.72
N ARG A 345 -22.65 1.40 2.79
CA ARG A 345 -21.72 2.50 3.04
C ARG A 345 -22.27 3.46 4.09
N PRO A 346 -21.50 3.80 5.16
CA PRO A 346 -21.96 4.72 6.18
C PRO A 346 -22.25 6.11 5.59
N PRO A 347 -23.52 6.60 5.67
CA PRO A 347 -23.91 7.84 5.06
C PRO A 347 -23.16 9.03 5.68
N GLY A 348 -22.65 9.93 4.84
CA GLY A 348 -22.00 11.18 5.27
C GLY A 348 -20.62 11.03 5.91
N ARG A 349 -20.15 9.83 6.24
CA ARG A 349 -18.85 9.61 6.91
C ARG A 349 -17.67 10.13 6.10
N PHE A 350 -17.75 10.08 4.80
CA PHE A 350 -16.66 10.46 3.89
C PHE A 350 -16.98 11.73 3.07
N ALA A 351 -18.03 12.45 3.45
CA ALA A 351 -18.43 13.68 2.77
C ALA A 351 -17.31 14.73 2.79
N GLY A 352 -17.09 15.37 1.65
CA GLY A 352 -16.06 16.40 1.48
C GLY A 352 -14.62 15.89 1.30
N ARG A 353 -14.38 14.57 1.43
CA ARG A 353 -13.06 13.99 1.10
C ARG A 353 -12.84 14.00 -0.42
N ARG A 354 -11.59 14.18 -0.82
CA ARG A 354 -11.17 14.14 -2.23
C ARG A 354 -10.61 12.77 -2.58
N ALA A 355 -10.64 12.43 -3.87
CA ALA A 355 -9.99 11.22 -4.38
C ALA A 355 -8.45 11.36 -4.39
N ASN A 356 -7.88 11.62 -3.21
CA ASN A 356 -6.44 11.65 -2.97
C ASN A 356 -6.16 10.84 -1.71
N PRO A 357 -5.39 9.75 -1.77
CA PRO A 357 -5.17 8.85 -0.62
C PRO A 357 -4.55 9.51 0.61
N GLY A 358 -3.92 10.66 0.48
CA GLY A 358 -3.33 11.39 1.59
C GLY A 358 -4.20 12.52 2.16
N ARG A 359 -5.48 12.67 1.71
CA ARG A 359 -6.35 13.79 2.13
C ARG A 359 -7.72 13.33 2.62
#